data_49a158c4ce665a7198405e576e948bef
#
_entry.id   49a158c4ce665a7198405e576e948bef
#
_cell.length_a   1.000
_cell.length_b   1.000
_cell.length_c   1.000
_cell.angle_alpha   90.00
_cell.angle_beta   90.00
_cell.angle_gamma   90.00
#
_symmetry.space_group_name_H-M   'P 1'
#
loop_
_entity.id
_entity.type
_entity.pdbx_description
1 polymer ?
#
loop_
_entity_poly.entity_id
_entity_poly.type
_entity_poly.pdbx_seq_one_letter_code
_entity_poly.pdbx_strand_id
1 'polypeptide(L)'
;DDLQSASIFPVTASVEDLGILIRWMISEPQLEEGKQLWLKAEKVSADEISARANLKRLYEQRSAYRRSNWKGLADNYEKSVFYQLDLQDAAKEFVRFDLATPDILKEDAAPMVRIHNRMLRGRIMKLHGDSNYKEEEQSAFQLLRDGLLGAMPSRKNQPRLDVYSDQIVWGRSPVRIDLAGGWTDTPPYSLYSGGSVVNLAIELNGQPPLQVYVKPCKEYHIVLRSIDMGAVEIIENYEELQDYKKVGSPFSIPKAALTLAGFAPEFSAENYASLEEHLKAFGAGLEITLLAAIPAGSGLGTSSILASTVLGAINDFCGLAWDRNDICSYTLALEQLLTTGGGWQDQYGGVFPGVKLLQSEAGFEQNPLVRWLPDQLFTHPDYRDCHLLYYTGITR
;
A
#
# COMPACT_ATOMS: atom_id res chain seq x y z
N ASP A 1 -27.54 -4.64 -47.35
CA ASP A 1 -28.76 -4.48 -46.55
C ASP A 1 -28.33 -4.33 -45.09
N ASP A 2 -28.81 -3.27 -44.45
CA ASP A 2 -28.47 -2.96 -43.06
C ASP A 2 -29.38 -3.79 -42.12
N LEU A 3 -28.82 -4.56 -41.21
CA LEU A 3 -29.57 -5.34 -40.22
C LEU A 3 -30.43 -4.45 -39.30
N GLN A 4 -30.07 -3.19 -39.11
CA GLN A 4 -30.85 -2.26 -38.27
C GLN A 4 -32.14 -1.82 -38.94
N SER A 5 -32.14 -1.68 -40.24
CA SER A 5 -33.33 -1.31 -41.02
C SER A 5 -34.18 -2.51 -41.42
N ALA A 6 -33.73 -3.75 -41.22
CA ALA A 6 -34.50 -4.95 -41.58
C ALA A 6 -35.63 -5.20 -40.59
N SER A 7 -36.88 -5.35 -41.12
CA SER A 7 -38.08 -5.64 -40.34
C SER A 7 -38.15 -7.11 -39.93
N ILE A 8 -37.39 -7.46 -38.89
CA ILE A 8 -37.21 -8.85 -38.38
C ILE A 8 -37.79 -9.09 -36.97
N PHE A 9 -38.17 -8.03 -36.25
CA PHE A 9 -38.64 -8.15 -34.87
C PHE A 9 -40.17 -8.26 -34.84
N PRO A 10 -40.76 -9.36 -34.36
CA PRO A 10 -42.20 -9.54 -34.31
C PRO A 10 -42.86 -8.63 -33.25
N VAL A 11 -43.95 -8.04 -33.58
CA VAL A 11 -44.82 -7.28 -32.65
C VAL A 11 -45.88 -8.23 -32.10
N THR A 12 -45.95 -8.34 -30.77
CA THR A 12 -46.94 -9.16 -30.08
C THR A 12 -47.97 -8.31 -29.36
N ALA A 13 -49.19 -8.84 -29.24
CA ALA A 13 -50.28 -8.16 -28.56
C ALA A 13 -50.20 -8.33 -27.03
N SER A 14 -49.55 -9.36 -26.54
CA SER A 14 -49.44 -9.70 -25.10
C SER A 14 -48.04 -10.12 -24.71
N VAL A 15 -47.78 -10.10 -23.40
CA VAL A 15 -46.51 -10.60 -22.81
C VAL A 15 -46.46 -12.12 -22.88
N GLU A 16 -47.59 -12.79 -22.82
CA GLU A 16 -47.74 -14.22 -22.97
C GLU A 16 -47.28 -14.68 -24.36
N ASP A 17 -47.77 -14.02 -25.43
CA ASP A 17 -47.34 -14.29 -26.81
C ASP A 17 -45.82 -14.08 -26.97
N LEU A 18 -45.28 -13.03 -26.37
CA LEU A 18 -43.85 -12.79 -26.38
C LEU A 18 -43.09 -13.94 -25.70
N GLY A 19 -43.61 -14.44 -24.57
CA GLY A 19 -43.03 -15.59 -23.86
C GLY A 19 -43.05 -16.86 -24.71
N ILE A 20 -44.12 -17.14 -25.47
CA ILE A 20 -44.22 -18.26 -26.38
C ILE A 20 -43.22 -18.11 -27.55
N LEU A 21 -43.10 -16.92 -28.11
CA LEU A 21 -42.11 -16.66 -29.16
C LEU A 21 -40.69 -16.86 -28.71
N ILE A 22 -40.32 -16.33 -27.53
CA ILE A 22 -38.96 -16.48 -26.96
C ILE A 22 -38.64 -17.96 -26.74
N ARG A 23 -39.55 -18.73 -26.14
CA ARG A 23 -39.34 -20.17 -25.96
C ARG A 23 -39.14 -20.89 -27.27
N TRP A 24 -39.98 -20.60 -28.27
CA TRP A 24 -39.84 -21.18 -29.61
C TRP A 24 -38.46 -20.87 -30.24
N MET A 25 -38.03 -19.63 -30.14
CA MET A 25 -36.75 -19.20 -30.76
C MET A 25 -35.53 -19.76 -30.08
N ILE A 26 -35.54 -19.96 -28.76
CA ILE A 26 -34.35 -20.29 -27.96
C ILE A 26 -34.29 -21.77 -27.58
N SER A 27 -35.38 -22.37 -27.11
CA SER A 27 -35.38 -23.68 -26.48
C SER A 27 -36.32 -24.71 -27.05
N GLU A 28 -37.41 -24.30 -27.68
CA GLU A 28 -38.47 -25.21 -28.14
C GLU A 28 -38.83 -24.98 -29.64
N PRO A 29 -37.89 -25.23 -30.58
CA PRO A 29 -38.13 -24.94 -32.02
C PRO A 29 -39.29 -25.73 -32.62
N GLN A 30 -39.73 -26.80 -31.95
CA GLN A 30 -40.90 -27.63 -32.34
C GLN A 30 -42.25 -27.04 -31.86
N LEU A 31 -42.24 -25.94 -31.09
CA LEU A 31 -43.46 -25.31 -30.59
C LEU A 31 -44.23 -24.64 -31.73
N GLU A 32 -45.21 -25.35 -32.29
CA GLU A 32 -45.97 -24.89 -33.48
C GLU A 32 -46.68 -23.58 -33.21
N GLU A 33 -47.16 -23.33 -31.98
CA GLU A 33 -47.81 -22.07 -31.60
C GLU A 33 -46.85 -20.88 -31.76
N GLY A 34 -45.59 -21.00 -31.34
CA GLY A 34 -44.56 -19.96 -31.50
C GLY A 34 -44.26 -19.67 -32.97
N LYS A 35 -44.19 -20.72 -33.79
CA LYS A 35 -44.00 -20.59 -35.23
C LYS A 35 -45.20 -19.86 -35.90
N GLN A 36 -46.40 -20.19 -35.50
CA GLN A 36 -47.62 -19.50 -36.04
C GLN A 36 -47.69 -18.04 -35.62
N LEU A 37 -47.33 -17.75 -34.37
CA LEU A 37 -47.22 -16.36 -33.88
C LEU A 37 -46.18 -15.57 -34.69
N TRP A 38 -44.99 -16.17 -34.92
CA TRP A 38 -43.94 -15.58 -35.74
C TRP A 38 -44.40 -15.25 -37.16
N LEU A 39 -45.07 -16.19 -37.81
CA LEU A 39 -45.55 -16.02 -39.21
C LEU A 39 -46.62 -14.95 -39.33
N LYS A 40 -47.50 -14.82 -38.33
CA LYS A 40 -48.64 -13.87 -38.34
C LYS A 40 -48.29 -12.48 -37.82
N ALA A 41 -47.27 -12.36 -36.99
CA ALA A 41 -46.92 -11.10 -36.38
C ALA A 41 -46.44 -10.07 -37.42
N GLU A 42 -46.87 -8.84 -37.26
CA GLU A 42 -46.25 -7.67 -37.90
C GLU A 42 -44.78 -7.62 -37.46
N LYS A 43 -43.87 -7.25 -38.34
CA LYS A 43 -42.48 -7.14 -38.06
C LYS A 43 -42.00 -5.70 -38.22
N VAL A 44 -41.18 -5.26 -37.26
CA VAL A 44 -40.58 -3.94 -37.25
C VAL A 44 -39.06 -4.04 -37.27
N SER A 45 -38.39 -2.99 -37.66
CA SER A 45 -36.94 -2.87 -37.63
C SER A 45 -36.43 -2.42 -36.25
N ALA A 46 -35.12 -2.60 -35.99
CA ALA A 46 -34.48 -2.05 -34.79
C ALA A 46 -34.59 -0.52 -34.74
N ASP A 47 -34.52 0.15 -35.90
CA ASP A 47 -34.66 1.60 -35.99
C ASP A 47 -36.09 2.05 -35.61
N GLU A 48 -37.12 1.33 -36.05
CA GLU A 48 -38.50 1.63 -35.66
C GLU A 48 -38.76 1.39 -34.17
N ILE A 49 -38.19 0.31 -33.58
CA ILE A 49 -38.23 0.06 -32.13
C ILE A 49 -37.54 1.21 -31.37
N SER A 50 -36.37 1.62 -31.82
CA SER A 50 -35.60 2.70 -31.21
C SER A 50 -36.35 4.04 -31.28
N ALA A 51 -36.92 4.36 -32.44
CA ALA A 51 -37.69 5.60 -32.64
C ALA A 51 -38.97 5.68 -31.79
N ARG A 52 -39.60 4.53 -31.48
CA ARG A 52 -40.81 4.42 -30.64
C ARG A 52 -40.51 4.11 -29.18
N ALA A 53 -39.24 3.92 -28.80
CA ALA A 53 -38.86 3.55 -27.44
C ALA A 53 -39.23 4.61 -26.40
N ASN A 54 -39.91 4.21 -25.35
CA ASN A 54 -40.13 5.07 -24.20
C ASN A 54 -38.88 5.08 -23.34
N LEU A 55 -37.98 6.04 -23.58
CA LEU A 55 -36.69 6.17 -22.89
C LEU A 55 -36.82 6.29 -21.37
N LYS A 56 -37.87 6.95 -20.87
CA LYS A 56 -38.16 7.06 -19.44
C LYS A 56 -38.46 5.70 -18.85
N ARG A 57 -39.33 4.90 -19.48
CA ARG A 57 -39.65 3.55 -19.03
C ARG A 57 -38.44 2.63 -19.05
N LEU A 58 -37.63 2.70 -20.11
CA LEU A 58 -36.38 1.90 -20.21
C LEU A 58 -35.38 2.27 -19.10
N TYR A 59 -35.25 3.57 -18.81
CA TYR A 59 -34.43 4.03 -17.73
C TYR A 59 -34.92 3.53 -16.35
N GLU A 60 -36.22 3.61 -16.09
CA GLU A 60 -36.85 3.12 -14.86
C GLU A 60 -36.64 1.60 -14.67
N GLN A 61 -36.87 0.83 -15.75
CA GLN A 61 -36.64 -0.62 -15.73
C GLN A 61 -35.19 -0.97 -15.48
N ARG A 62 -34.25 -0.29 -16.16
CA ARG A 62 -32.80 -0.48 -15.93
C ARG A 62 -32.39 -0.12 -14.51
N SER A 63 -32.94 0.97 -13.98
CA SER A 63 -32.67 1.41 -12.61
C SER A 63 -33.19 0.41 -11.57
N ALA A 64 -34.42 -0.10 -11.77
CA ALA A 64 -35.02 -1.11 -10.91
C ALA A 64 -34.20 -2.43 -10.93
N TYR A 65 -33.77 -2.87 -12.10
CA TYR A 65 -32.93 -4.05 -12.27
C TYR A 65 -31.57 -3.86 -11.57
N ARG A 66 -30.91 -2.74 -11.77
CA ARG A 66 -29.63 -2.43 -11.06
C ARG A 66 -29.83 -2.40 -9.55
N ARG A 67 -30.91 -1.77 -9.06
CA ARG A 67 -31.21 -1.74 -7.62
C ARG A 67 -31.39 -3.14 -7.04
N SER A 68 -32.11 -4.02 -7.74
CA SER A 68 -32.30 -5.42 -7.30
C SER A 68 -30.97 -6.17 -7.23
N ASN A 69 -30.11 -6.00 -8.24
CA ASN A 69 -28.79 -6.63 -8.25
C ASN A 69 -27.90 -6.11 -7.12
N TRP A 70 -27.84 -4.80 -6.92
CA TRP A 70 -27.06 -4.20 -5.83
C TRP A 70 -27.59 -4.59 -4.45
N LYS A 71 -28.92 -4.73 -4.29
CA LYS A 71 -29.49 -5.25 -3.06
C LYS A 71 -29.00 -6.68 -2.79
N GLY A 72 -29.07 -7.56 -3.79
CA GLY A 72 -28.56 -8.93 -3.65
C GLY A 72 -27.05 -8.99 -3.34
N LEU A 73 -26.24 -8.09 -3.93
CA LEU A 73 -24.82 -7.97 -3.60
C LEU A 73 -24.61 -7.45 -2.17
N ALA A 74 -25.37 -6.43 -1.76
CA ALA A 74 -25.30 -5.87 -0.42
C ALA A 74 -25.68 -6.88 0.65
N ASP A 75 -26.72 -7.69 0.42
CA ASP A 75 -27.14 -8.76 1.33
C ASP A 75 -26.10 -9.89 1.47
N ASN A 76 -25.13 -9.95 0.54
CA ASN A 76 -24.03 -10.94 0.54
C ASN A 76 -22.64 -10.32 0.79
N TYR A 77 -22.56 -9.18 1.43
CA TYR A 77 -21.31 -8.46 1.68
C TYR A 77 -20.25 -9.27 2.46
N GLU A 78 -20.65 -10.29 3.22
CA GLU A 78 -19.72 -11.17 3.93
C GLU A 78 -18.90 -12.07 2.98
N LYS A 79 -19.29 -12.20 1.71
CA LYS A 79 -18.55 -13.00 0.74
C LYS A 79 -17.34 -12.22 0.24
N SER A 80 -16.18 -12.90 0.18
CA SER A 80 -14.93 -12.29 -0.25
C SER A 80 -14.99 -11.67 -1.66
N VAL A 81 -15.78 -12.25 -2.56
CA VAL A 81 -16.01 -11.73 -3.92
C VAL A 81 -16.60 -10.33 -3.92
N PHE A 82 -17.46 -9.99 -2.97
CA PHE A 82 -18.02 -8.64 -2.86
C PHE A 82 -16.93 -7.57 -2.75
N TYR A 83 -15.89 -7.83 -1.95
CA TYR A 83 -14.81 -6.88 -1.70
C TYR A 83 -13.73 -6.83 -2.81
N GLN A 84 -13.89 -7.59 -3.89
CA GLN A 84 -13.10 -7.46 -5.12
C GLN A 84 -13.66 -6.40 -6.07
N LEU A 85 -14.82 -5.83 -5.78
CA LEU A 85 -15.40 -4.71 -6.52
C LEU A 85 -14.62 -3.42 -6.24
N ASP A 86 -14.76 -2.44 -7.14
CA ASP A 86 -14.34 -1.07 -6.84
C ASP A 86 -15.19 -0.52 -5.69
N LEU A 87 -14.57 -0.34 -4.52
CA LEU A 87 -15.26 0.06 -3.30
C LEU A 87 -15.81 1.49 -3.37
N GLN A 88 -15.20 2.36 -4.19
CA GLN A 88 -15.71 3.71 -4.36
C GLN A 88 -16.99 3.73 -5.20
N ASP A 89 -17.02 2.96 -6.26
CA ASP A 89 -18.23 2.83 -7.08
C ASP A 89 -19.32 2.03 -6.36
N ALA A 90 -18.94 0.99 -5.62
CA ALA A 90 -19.86 0.28 -4.73
C ALA A 90 -20.52 1.24 -3.72
N ALA A 91 -19.74 2.08 -3.02
CA ALA A 91 -20.27 3.04 -2.05
C ALA A 91 -21.27 4.04 -2.70
N LYS A 92 -20.99 4.52 -3.92
CA LYS A 92 -21.94 5.38 -4.66
C LYS A 92 -23.28 4.67 -4.95
N GLU A 93 -23.23 3.39 -5.32
CA GLU A 93 -24.45 2.62 -5.60
C GLU A 93 -25.22 2.32 -4.30
N PHE A 94 -24.54 2.08 -3.17
CA PHE A 94 -25.20 1.96 -1.87
C PHE A 94 -26.00 3.22 -1.52
N VAL A 95 -25.38 4.39 -1.64
CA VAL A 95 -26.04 5.67 -1.39
C VAL A 95 -27.17 5.92 -2.41
N ARG A 96 -26.91 5.67 -3.69
CA ARG A 96 -27.89 5.88 -4.77
C ARG A 96 -29.17 5.07 -4.58
N PHE A 97 -29.05 3.84 -4.10
CA PHE A 97 -30.18 2.92 -3.93
C PHE A 97 -30.69 2.82 -2.48
N ASP A 98 -30.17 3.66 -1.59
CA ASP A 98 -30.52 3.68 -0.17
C ASP A 98 -30.40 2.28 0.46
N LEU A 99 -29.24 1.65 0.24
CA LEU A 99 -28.92 0.35 0.80
C LEU A 99 -28.29 0.52 2.19
N ALA A 100 -28.57 -0.43 3.09
CA ALA A 100 -28.00 -0.43 4.42
C ALA A 100 -26.46 -0.58 4.37
N THR A 101 -25.76 0.22 5.18
CA THR A 101 -24.31 0.07 5.34
C THR A 101 -24.02 -1.34 5.91
N PRO A 102 -23.10 -2.11 5.30
CA PRO A 102 -22.74 -3.43 5.79
C PRO A 102 -22.31 -3.40 7.27
N ASP A 103 -22.61 -4.44 8.03
CA ASP A 103 -22.13 -4.57 9.40
C ASP A 103 -20.62 -4.81 9.43
N ILE A 104 -20.00 -4.56 10.58
CA ILE A 104 -18.61 -4.87 10.83
C ILE A 104 -18.44 -6.38 10.83
N LEU A 105 -17.49 -6.87 10.03
CA LEU A 105 -17.17 -8.29 9.98
C LEU A 105 -16.53 -8.77 11.28
N LYS A 106 -16.78 -10.02 11.63
CA LYS A 106 -16.22 -10.69 12.81
C LYS A 106 -14.70 -10.84 12.70
N GLU A 107 -14.06 -11.06 13.85
CA GLU A 107 -12.60 -11.17 13.93
C GLU A 107 -12.03 -12.41 13.22
N ASP A 108 -12.82 -13.46 13.04
CA ASP A 108 -12.45 -14.69 12.32
C ASP A 108 -12.47 -14.56 10.80
N ALA A 109 -13.02 -13.47 10.27
CA ALA A 109 -12.96 -13.19 8.83
C ALA A 109 -11.52 -12.85 8.37
N ALA A 110 -11.20 -13.21 7.12
CA ALA A 110 -9.88 -12.96 6.56
C ALA A 110 -9.46 -11.48 6.69
N PRO A 111 -8.22 -11.17 7.12
CA PRO A 111 -7.80 -9.81 7.45
C PRO A 111 -8.05 -8.80 6.31
N MET A 112 -7.76 -9.16 5.05
CA MET A 112 -8.00 -8.29 3.90
C MET A 112 -9.48 -7.99 3.68
N VAL A 113 -10.34 -8.97 3.91
CA VAL A 113 -11.80 -8.79 3.78
C VAL A 113 -12.31 -7.84 4.87
N ARG A 114 -11.78 -7.93 6.08
CA ARG A 114 -12.08 -7.01 7.19
C ARG A 114 -11.61 -5.57 6.89
N ILE A 115 -10.42 -5.41 6.33
CA ILE A 115 -9.88 -4.11 5.92
C ILE A 115 -10.80 -3.46 4.88
N HIS A 116 -11.19 -4.21 3.84
CA HIS A 116 -12.09 -3.70 2.79
C HIS A 116 -13.49 -3.40 3.31
N ASN A 117 -14.01 -4.21 4.24
CA ASN A 117 -15.28 -3.93 4.90
C ASN A 117 -15.22 -2.55 5.59
N ARG A 118 -14.19 -2.28 6.39
CA ARG A 118 -14.01 -0.98 7.04
C ARG A 118 -13.86 0.16 6.04
N MET A 119 -13.10 -0.04 4.95
CA MET A 119 -12.93 0.97 3.91
C MET A 119 -14.26 1.28 3.17
N LEU A 120 -15.04 0.25 2.83
CA LEU A 120 -16.35 0.45 2.21
C LEU A 120 -17.30 1.21 3.13
N ARG A 121 -17.38 0.80 4.41
CA ARG A 121 -18.19 1.49 5.44
C ARG A 121 -17.79 2.97 5.54
N GLY A 122 -16.52 3.26 5.70
CA GLY A 122 -16.02 4.63 5.75
C GLY A 122 -16.37 5.44 4.49
N ARG A 123 -16.32 4.85 3.29
CA ARG A 123 -16.73 5.50 2.05
C ARG A 123 -18.23 5.80 2.00
N ILE A 124 -19.07 4.85 2.40
CA ILE A 124 -20.53 5.05 2.47
C ILE A 124 -20.85 6.16 3.47
N MET A 125 -20.31 6.08 4.70
CA MET A 125 -20.52 7.08 5.76
C MET A 125 -20.08 8.47 5.31
N LYS A 126 -18.93 8.58 4.64
CA LYS A 126 -18.43 9.85 4.08
C LYS A 126 -19.38 10.45 3.05
N LEU A 127 -19.96 9.64 2.17
CA LEU A 127 -20.94 10.09 1.18
C LEU A 127 -22.27 10.52 1.83
N HIS A 128 -22.62 9.96 2.99
CA HIS A 128 -23.77 10.41 3.80
C HIS A 128 -23.45 11.63 4.68
N GLY A 129 -22.21 12.10 4.73
CA GLY A 129 -21.80 13.23 5.57
C GLY A 129 -21.62 12.88 7.06
N ASP A 130 -21.55 11.60 7.41
CA ASP A 130 -21.30 11.13 8.78
C ASP A 130 -19.80 11.34 9.13
N SER A 131 -19.53 12.10 10.20
CA SER A 131 -18.18 12.42 10.66
C SER A 131 -17.38 11.20 11.15
N ASN A 132 -18.06 10.12 11.56
CA ASN A 132 -17.42 8.90 12.06
C ASN A 132 -16.73 8.08 10.96
N TYR A 133 -16.85 8.49 9.68
CA TYR A 133 -16.12 7.82 8.59
C TYR A 133 -14.61 7.74 8.83
N LYS A 134 -14.05 8.72 9.56
CA LYS A 134 -12.62 8.78 9.89
C LYS A 134 -12.21 7.63 10.82
N GLU A 135 -13.08 7.23 11.75
CA GLU A 135 -12.83 6.12 12.66
C GLU A 135 -12.77 4.78 11.90
N GLU A 136 -13.65 4.60 10.91
CA GLU A 136 -13.62 3.42 10.05
C GLU A 136 -12.35 3.39 9.17
N GLU A 137 -11.95 4.51 8.57
CA GLU A 137 -10.71 4.61 7.81
C GLU A 137 -9.48 4.33 8.71
N GLN A 138 -9.42 4.90 9.92
CA GLN A 138 -8.34 4.64 10.88
C GLN A 138 -8.30 3.17 11.31
N SER A 139 -9.46 2.56 11.56
CA SER A 139 -9.55 1.13 11.90
C SER A 139 -9.07 0.22 10.78
N ALA A 140 -9.36 0.58 9.51
CA ALA A 140 -8.85 -0.15 8.35
C ALA A 140 -7.31 -0.09 8.26
N PHE A 141 -6.73 1.10 8.43
CA PHE A 141 -5.27 1.28 8.44
C PHE A 141 -4.61 0.60 9.64
N GLN A 142 -5.28 0.58 10.80
CA GLN A 142 -4.77 -0.16 11.96
C GLN A 142 -4.73 -1.66 11.71
N LEU A 143 -5.80 -2.25 11.16
CA LEU A 143 -5.82 -3.67 10.78
C LEU A 143 -4.72 -4.01 9.76
N LEU A 144 -4.49 -3.13 8.78
CA LEU A 144 -3.42 -3.28 7.80
C LEU A 144 -2.05 -3.28 8.46
N ARG A 145 -1.78 -2.30 9.33
CA ARG A 145 -0.54 -2.18 10.08
C ARG A 145 -0.30 -3.40 10.96
N ASP A 146 -1.31 -3.81 11.73
CA ASP A 146 -1.20 -4.94 12.66
C ASP A 146 -0.96 -6.26 11.89
N GLY A 147 -1.55 -6.41 10.69
CA GLY A 147 -1.28 -7.53 9.79
C GLY A 147 0.16 -7.56 9.29
N LEU A 148 0.69 -6.42 8.85
CA LEU A 148 2.08 -6.31 8.38
C LEU A 148 3.09 -6.53 9.53
N LEU A 149 2.86 -5.92 10.68
CA LEU A 149 3.71 -6.11 11.86
C LEU A 149 3.64 -7.55 12.40
N GLY A 150 2.46 -8.17 12.35
CA GLY A 150 2.25 -9.56 12.76
C GLY A 150 2.91 -10.61 11.84
N ALA A 151 3.13 -10.26 10.58
CA ALA A 151 3.86 -11.10 9.62
C ALA A 151 5.38 -11.03 9.78
N MET A 152 5.88 -10.03 10.52
CA MET A 152 7.31 -9.91 10.81
C MET A 152 7.75 -10.96 11.83
N PRO A 153 9.00 -11.45 11.73
CA PRO A 153 9.56 -12.25 12.79
C PRO A 153 9.49 -11.48 14.11
N SER A 154 8.73 -11.97 15.09
CA SER A 154 8.63 -11.34 16.43
C SER A 154 9.95 -11.56 17.21
N ARG A 155 11.06 -11.03 16.69
CA ARG A 155 12.34 -11.06 17.37
C ARG A 155 12.40 -9.88 18.33
N LYS A 156 12.41 -10.17 19.61
CA LYS A 156 12.90 -9.24 20.60
C LYS A 156 14.40 -9.13 20.42
N ASN A 157 14.91 -7.93 20.27
CA ASN A 157 16.32 -7.66 20.04
C ASN A 157 17.05 -7.37 21.35
N GLN A 158 18.31 -7.76 21.43
CA GLN A 158 19.19 -7.44 22.53
C GLN A 158 20.42 -6.71 21.98
N PRO A 159 20.39 -5.39 21.93
CA PRO A 159 21.52 -4.60 21.45
C PRO A 159 22.73 -4.80 22.37
N ARG A 160 23.91 -4.95 21.78
CA ARG A 160 25.18 -5.05 22.47
C ARG A 160 26.18 -4.09 21.83
N LEU A 161 26.95 -3.38 22.61
CA LEU A 161 27.96 -2.47 22.06
C LEU A 161 29.03 -3.27 21.31
N ASP A 162 29.08 -3.12 19.99
CA ASP A 162 30.01 -3.86 19.12
C ASP A 162 31.09 -2.95 18.49
N VAL A 163 31.36 -1.84 19.14
CA VAL A 163 32.37 -0.87 18.72
C VAL A 163 33.22 -0.41 19.92
N TYR A 164 34.45 0.00 19.64
CA TYR A 164 35.30 0.65 20.67
C TYR A 164 34.89 2.12 20.86
N SER A 165 35.32 2.69 22.00
CA SER A 165 34.89 4.05 22.41
C SER A 165 35.33 5.19 21.46
N ASP A 166 36.27 4.94 20.57
CA ASP A 166 36.82 5.87 19.58
C ASP A 166 36.38 5.54 18.15
N GLN A 167 35.56 4.51 17.98
CA GLN A 167 35.04 4.12 16.65
C GLN A 167 33.73 4.81 16.32
N ILE A 168 33.54 5.01 15.02
CA ILE A 168 32.31 5.54 14.43
C ILE A 168 31.85 4.56 13.37
N VAL A 169 30.59 4.15 13.44
CA VAL A 169 29.92 3.47 12.33
C VAL A 169 29.42 4.50 11.35
N TRP A 170 29.76 4.34 10.09
CA TRP A 170 29.34 5.22 9.02
C TRP A 170 28.49 4.49 7.98
N GLY A 171 27.16 4.61 8.13
CA GLY A 171 26.19 4.14 7.16
C GLY A 171 26.04 5.10 5.99
N ARG A 172 26.03 4.57 4.74
CA ARG A 172 25.84 5.37 3.54
C ARG A 172 24.95 4.61 2.56
N SER A 173 23.99 5.31 1.96
CA SER A 173 23.10 4.70 0.96
C SER A 173 22.94 5.59 -0.27
N PRO A 174 22.87 4.96 -1.46
CA PRO A 174 22.43 5.63 -2.68
C PRO A 174 20.95 6.00 -2.54
N VAL A 175 20.41 6.71 -3.51
CA VAL A 175 18.96 6.84 -3.72
C VAL A 175 18.53 5.92 -4.86
N ARG A 176 17.24 5.86 -5.14
CA ARG A 176 16.70 4.98 -6.18
C ARG A 176 15.85 5.75 -7.19
N ILE A 177 15.80 5.24 -8.41
CA ILE A 177 14.87 5.66 -9.46
C ILE A 177 14.04 4.44 -9.87
N ASP A 178 12.72 4.62 -9.96
CA ASP A 178 11.83 3.61 -10.51
C ASP A 178 11.85 3.73 -12.05
N LEU A 179 12.13 2.61 -12.70
CA LEU A 179 12.09 2.49 -14.16
C LEU A 179 10.73 1.97 -14.63
N ALA A 180 10.14 1.05 -13.88
CA ALA A 180 8.84 0.47 -14.18
C ALA A 180 8.21 -0.17 -12.93
N GLY A 181 6.88 -0.23 -12.88
CA GLY A 181 6.13 -0.95 -11.87
C GLY A 181 6.01 -0.28 -10.50
N GLY A 182 6.48 0.95 -10.35
CA GLY A 182 6.33 1.71 -9.11
C GLY A 182 4.87 1.75 -8.64
N TRP A 183 4.64 1.70 -7.33
CA TRP A 183 3.37 1.57 -6.63
C TRP A 183 2.72 0.18 -6.64
N THR A 184 3.21 -0.80 -7.42
CA THR A 184 2.71 -2.18 -7.32
C THR A 184 3.13 -2.84 -6.00
N ASP A 185 4.15 -2.32 -5.34
CA ASP A 185 4.65 -2.74 -4.04
C ASP A 185 3.84 -2.20 -2.85
N THR A 186 2.93 -1.27 -3.11
CA THR A 186 2.22 -0.56 -2.04
C THR A 186 0.92 -1.26 -1.68
N PRO A 187 0.66 -1.50 -0.37
CA PRO A 187 -0.63 -2.01 0.09
C PRO A 187 -1.80 -1.05 -0.27
N PRO A 188 -2.98 -1.56 -0.59
CA PRO A 188 -3.38 -2.97 -0.55
C PRO A 188 -3.04 -3.76 -1.82
N TYR A 189 -2.55 -3.14 -2.89
CA TYR A 189 -2.30 -3.81 -4.17
C TYR A 189 -1.32 -4.97 -4.02
N SER A 190 -0.17 -4.75 -3.38
CA SER A 190 0.86 -5.77 -3.17
C SER A 190 0.35 -6.97 -2.36
N LEU A 191 -0.60 -6.76 -1.46
CA LEU A 191 -1.17 -7.83 -0.64
C LEU A 191 -2.11 -8.75 -1.43
N TYR A 192 -2.68 -8.26 -2.55
CA TYR A 192 -3.57 -9.05 -3.41
C TYR A 192 -2.87 -9.71 -4.58
N SER A 193 -1.98 -8.96 -5.21
CA SER A 193 -1.42 -9.33 -6.52
C SER A 193 0.08 -9.57 -6.48
N GLY A 194 0.71 -9.29 -5.33
CA GLY A 194 2.15 -9.13 -5.29
C GLY A 194 2.60 -7.84 -5.98
N GLY A 195 3.87 -7.49 -5.80
CA GLY A 195 4.48 -6.34 -6.43
C GLY A 195 5.56 -6.73 -7.42
N SER A 196 5.75 -5.93 -8.47
CA SER A 196 6.84 -6.08 -9.43
C SER A 196 7.39 -4.70 -9.80
N VAL A 197 8.61 -4.39 -9.35
CA VAL A 197 9.23 -3.09 -9.55
C VAL A 197 10.62 -3.26 -10.15
N VAL A 198 10.91 -2.51 -11.22
CA VAL A 198 12.27 -2.38 -11.76
C VAL A 198 12.82 -1.04 -11.29
N ASN A 199 13.88 -1.07 -10.52
CA ASN A 199 14.53 0.15 -10.07
C ASN A 199 16.05 0.14 -10.22
N LEU A 200 16.62 1.32 -10.12
CA LEU A 200 18.06 1.61 -10.28
C LEU A 200 18.53 2.36 -9.03
N ALA A 201 19.57 1.85 -8.37
CA ALA A 201 20.30 2.58 -7.34
C ALA A 201 21.25 3.58 -7.97
N ILE A 202 21.22 4.84 -7.53
CA ILE A 202 22.09 5.90 -8.04
C ILE A 202 22.79 6.67 -6.92
N GLU A 203 24.01 7.06 -7.20
CA GLU A 203 24.78 8.02 -6.41
C GLU A 203 24.74 9.39 -7.10
N LEU A 204 24.76 10.45 -6.32
CA LEU A 204 24.81 11.81 -6.86
C LEU A 204 26.26 12.31 -6.87
N ASN A 205 26.78 12.63 -8.06
CA ASN A 205 28.19 12.99 -8.25
C ASN A 205 29.19 11.97 -7.66
N GLY A 206 28.86 10.67 -7.75
CA GLY A 206 29.69 9.59 -7.21
C GLY A 206 29.71 9.51 -5.68
N GLN A 207 28.74 10.12 -5.02
CA GLN A 207 28.59 10.08 -3.56
C GLN A 207 27.18 9.63 -3.16
N PRO A 208 27.09 8.68 -2.21
CA PRO A 208 25.82 8.32 -1.58
C PRO A 208 25.26 9.53 -0.81
N PRO A 209 24.05 10.02 -1.18
CA PRO A 209 23.55 11.26 -0.59
C PRO A 209 22.94 11.12 0.79
N LEU A 210 22.66 9.89 1.24
CA LEU A 210 22.11 9.62 2.57
C LEU A 210 23.21 9.03 3.45
N GLN A 211 23.49 9.68 4.56
CA GLN A 211 24.58 9.32 5.45
C GLN A 211 24.15 9.35 6.92
N VAL A 212 24.61 8.39 7.67
CA VAL A 212 24.34 8.25 9.11
C VAL A 212 25.64 7.91 9.83
N TYR A 213 25.91 8.63 10.88
CA TYR A 213 27.05 8.39 11.75
C TYR A 213 26.55 7.98 13.13
N VAL A 214 27.02 6.84 13.65
CA VAL A 214 26.71 6.37 15.01
C VAL A 214 27.98 6.21 15.79
N LYS A 215 28.06 6.82 16.96
CA LYS A 215 29.20 6.69 17.87
C LYS A 215 28.76 6.55 19.32
N PRO A 216 29.55 5.92 20.17
CA PRO A 216 29.26 5.88 21.61
C PRO A 216 29.49 7.27 22.25
N CYS A 217 28.74 7.58 23.29
CA CYS A 217 28.99 8.71 24.16
C CYS A 217 29.10 8.26 25.62
N LYS A 218 29.76 9.08 26.45
CA LYS A 218 30.04 8.69 27.84
C LYS A 218 28.83 8.79 28.76
N GLU A 219 27.97 9.74 28.45
CA GLU A 219 26.73 9.98 29.18
C GLU A 219 25.68 8.95 28.73
N TYR A 220 24.93 8.42 29.67
CA TYR A 220 23.87 7.39 29.39
C TYR A 220 22.59 8.02 28.95
N HIS A 221 22.63 8.67 27.78
CA HIS A 221 21.49 9.20 27.05
C HIS A 221 21.69 9.01 25.54
N ILE A 222 20.69 9.36 24.73
CA ILE A 222 20.77 9.29 23.27
C ILE A 222 20.76 10.71 22.71
N VAL A 223 21.71 11.03 21.85
CA VAL A 223 21.80 12.32 21.15
C VAL A 223 21.48 12.10 19.68
N LEU A 224 20.47 12.79 19.16
CA LEU A 224 20.11 12.81 17.77
C LEU A 224 20.45 14.15 17.14
N ARG A 225 21.13 14.14 15.98
CA ARG A 225 21.51 15.35 15.22
C ARG A 225 21.08 15.19 13.76
N SER A 226 20.60 16.27 13.16
CA SER A 226 20.38 16.37 11.72
C SER A 226 21.20 17.55 11.20
N ILE A 227 22.14 17.28 10.30
CA ILE A 227 23.04 18.30 9.72
C ILE A 227 22.23 19.20 8.78
N ASP A 228 21.46 18.59 7.91
CA ASP A 228 20.65 19.29 6.88
C ASP A 228 19.54 20.13 7.49
N MET A 229 18.96 19.72 8.63
CA MET A 229 17.91 20.47 9.31
C MET A 229 18.44 21.38 10.44
N GLY A 230 19.72 21.28 10.80
CA GLY A 230 20.32 22.03 11.89
C GLY A 230 19.69 21.74 13.27
N ALA A 231 19.12 20.54 13.45
CA ALA A 231 18.39 20.16 14.65
C ALA A 231 19.20 19.24 15.54
N VAL A 232 18.97 19.33 16.86
CA VAL A 232 19.55 18.45 17.88
C VAL A 232 18.46 18.12 18.91
N GLU A 233 18.39 16.87 19.34
CA GLU A 233 17.51 16.40 20.40
C GLU A 233 18.27 15.43 21.31
N ILE A 234 18.05 15.53 22.62
CA ILE A 234 18.58 14.61 23.62
C ILE A 234 17.41 13.82 24.17
N ILE A 235 17.57 12.51 24.28
CA ILE A 235 16.56 11.57 24.76
C ILE A 235 17.10 10.92 26.03
N GLU A 236 16.39 11.13 27.14
CA GLU A 236 16.78 10.67 28.47
C GLU A 236 15.88 9.57 29.02
N ASN A 237 14.68 9.37 28.41
CA ASN A 237 13.69 8.41 28.88
C ASN A 237 12.95 7.69 27.75
N TYR A 238 12.20 6.64 28.09
CA TYR A 238 11.43 5.86 27.13
C TYR A 238 10.27 6.64 26.49
N GLU A 239 9.66 7.59 27.19
CA GLU A 239 8.55 8.39 26.65
C GLU A 239 9.04 9.25 25.49
N GLU A 240 10.18 9.91 25.65
CA GLU A 240 10.84 10.69 24.61
C GLU A 240 11.29 9.83 23.43
N LEU A 241 11.81 8.61 23.70
CA LEU A 241 12.19 7.66 22.65
C LEU A 241 10.96 7.19 21.83
N GLN A 242 9.84 6.93 22.50
CA GLN A 242 8.62 6.43 21.88
C GLN A 242 7.76 7.54 21.23
N ASP A 243 8.10 8.82 21.42
CA ASP A 243 7.43 9.98 20.79
C ASP A 243 7.83 10.13 19.30
N TYR A 244 8.00 9.03 18.59
CA TYR A 244 8.35 9.04 17.16
C TYR A 244 7.17 9.41 16.25
N LYS A 245 5.93 9.45 16.76
CA LYS A 245 4.72 9.82 16.00
C LYS A 245 4.47 11.32 15.97
N LYS A 246 5.30 12.12 16.62
CA LYS A 246 5.16 13.58 16.65
C LYS A 246 5.31 14.18 15.26
N VAL A 247 4.23 14.74 14.75
CA VAL A 247 4.19 15.35 13.42
C VAL A 247 5.22 16.48 13.32
N GLY A 248 6.06 16.44 12.26
CA GLY A 248 7.08 17.45 12.01
C GLY A 248 8.38 17.26 12.81
N SER A 249 8.53 16.19 13.60
CA SER A 249 9.81 15.88 14.24
C SER A 249 10.83 15.40 13.20
N PRO A 250 12.05 16.00 13.16
CA PRO A 250 13.12 15.53 12.29
C PRO A 250 13.70 14.17 12.73
N PHE A 251 13.35 13.70 13.93
CA PHE A 251 13.92 12.52 14.54
C PHE A 251 12.97 11.34 14.69
N SER A 252 11.80 11.37 14.03
CA SER A 252 10.85 10.24 14.03
C SER A 252 11.51 8.93 13.54
N ILE A 253 12.30 8.98 12.47
CA ILE A 253 12.99 7.83 11.88
C ILE A 253 14.00 7.22 12.86
N PRO A 254 15.01 7.93 13.39
CA PRO A 254 15.98 7.34 14.30
C PRO A 254 15.35 6.88 15.64
N LYS A 255 14.32 7.55 16.16
CA LYS A 255 13.57 7.10 17.34
C LYS A 255 12.88 5.75 17.10
N ALA A 256 12.15 5.62 15.99
CA ALA A 256 11.48 4.38 15.62
C ALA A 256 12.51 3.26 15.34
N ALA A 257 13.65 3.56 14.70
CA ALA A 257 14.72 2.61 14.45
C ALA A 257 15.33 2.08 15.76
N LEU A 258 15.63 2.95 16.72
CA LEU A 258 16.12 2.57 18.05
C LEU A 258 15.09 1.73 18.81
N THR A 259 13.80 2.07 18.70
CA THR A 259 12.72 1.28 19.28
C THR A 259 12.75 -0.15 18.75
N LEU A 260 12.79 -0.33 17.42
CA LEU A 260 12.87 -1.64 16.78
C LEU A 260 14.17 -2.38 17.06
N ALA A 261 15.30 -1.67 17.25
CA ALA A 261 16.57 -2.25 17.61
C ALA A 261 16.62 -2.83 19.05
N GLY A 262 15.56 -2.60 19.84
CA GLY A 262 15.43 -3.15 21.17
C GLY A 262 15.73 -2.18 22.30
N PHE A 263 15.92 -0.88 22.02
CA PHE A 263 16.10 0.13 23.10
C PHE A 263 14.78 0.54 23.77
N ALA A 264 13.63 0.12 23.25
CA ALA A 264 12.35 0.31 23.92
C ALA A 264 11.83 -1.01 24.50
N PRO A 265 11.09 -1.00 25.63
CA PRO A 265 10.62 -2.23 26.32
C PRO A 265 9.80 -3.17 25.44
N GLU A 266 9.07 -2.63 24.47
CA GLU A 266 8.21 -3.37 23.55
C GLU A 266 9.01 -4.35 22.68
N PHE A 267 10.20 -3.97 22.21
CA PHE A 267 11.06 -4.74 21.33
C PHE A 267 12.34 -5.26 22.00
N SER A 268 12.55 -4.98 23.29
CA SER A 268 13.69 -5.45 24.05
C SER A 268 13.53 -6.91 24.48
N ALA A 269 14.61 -7.69 24.38
CA ALA A 269 14.66 -9.05 24.91
C ALA A 269 14.72 -9.06 26.45
N GLU A 270 15.20 -7.99 27.06
CA GLU A 270 15.33 -7.81 28.50
C GLU A 270 14.49 -6.62 28.99
N ASN A 271 14.16 -6.61 30.28
CA ASN A 271 13.39 -5.53 30.88
C ASN A 271 14.31 -4.68 31.74
N TYR A 272 14.25 -3.37 31.53
CA TYR A 272 14.97 -2.36 32.32
C TYR A 272 13.99 -1.35 32.90
N ALA A 273 14.26 -0.84 34.09
CA ALA A 273 13.37 0.11 34.75
C ALA A 273 13.38 1.51 34.10
N SER A 274 14.49 1.87 33.43
CA SER A 274 14.62 3.15 32.72
C SER A 274 15.52 3.03 31.50
N LEU A 275 15.48 4.01 30.60
CA LEU A 275 16.39 4.10 29.46
C LEU A 275 17.86 4.22 29.93
N GLU A 276 18.10 4.96 31.01
CA GLU A 276 19.45 5.10 31.59
C GLU A 276 20.01 3.76 32.05
N GLU A 277 19.20 2.93 32.74
CA GLU A 277 19.63 1.59 33.17
C GLU A 277 19.89 0.68 31.96
N HIS A 278 19.07 0.79 30.93
CA HIS A 278 19.25 0.06 29.66
C HIS A 278 20.60 0.44 29.02
N LEU A 279 20.89 1.75 28.91
CA LEU A 279 22.15 2.24 28.34
C LEU A 279 23.37 1.88 29.20
N LYS A 280 23.25 1.83 30.54
CA LYS A 280 24.27 1.32 31.42
C LYS A 280 24.56 -0.17 31.18
N ALA A 281 23.53 -0.97 30.99
CA ALA A 281 23.67 -2.39 30.65
C ALA A 281 24.24 -2.58 29.23
N PHE A 282 23.89 -1.72 28.30
CA PHE A 282 24.45 -1.66 26.94
C PHE A 282 25.94 -1.25 26.96
N GLY A 283 26.37 -0.43 27.91
CA GLY A 283 27.75 -0.01 28.13
C GLY A 283 28.11 1.39 27.67
N ALA A 284 27.23 2.14 27.02
CA ALA A 284 27.42 3.51 26.56
C ALA A 284 26.09 4.21 26.25
N GLY A 285 26.11 5.54 26.16
CA GLY A 285 25.08 6.26 25.41
C GLY A 285 25.37 6.24 23.91
N LEU A 286 24.47 6.81 23.11
CA LEU A 286 24.60 6.84 21.66
C LEU A 286 24.46 8.27 21.12
N GLU A 287 25.29 8.60 20.14
CA GLU A 287 25.06 9.78 19.30
C GLU A 287 24.83 9.34 17.85
N ILE A 288 23.69 9.72 17.27
CA ILE A 288 23.33 9.45 15.89
C ILE A 288 23.23 10.78 15.15
N THR A 289 24.04 10.93 14.10
CA THR A 289 24.04 12.12 13.23
C THR A 289 23.55 11.74 11.84
N LEU A 290 22.57 12.46 11.35
CA LEU A 290 21.93 12.26 10.06
C LEU A 290 22.35 13.35 9.07
N LEU A 291 22.54 12.96 7.80
CA LEU A 291 22.71 13.87 6.66
C LEU A 291 21.92 13.34 5.47
N ALA A 292 20.96 14.12 5.00
CA ALA A 292 20.25 13.90 3.74
C ALA A 292 20.60 15.02 2.76
N ALA A 293 21.53 14.75 1.84
CA ALA A 293 22.01 15.72 0.87
C ALA A 293 21.10 15.82 -0.37
N ILE A 294 19.81 15.58 -0.21
CA ILE A 294 18.77 15.69 -1.25
C ILE A 294 17.49 16.27 -0.64
N PRO A 295 16.70 17.01 -1.43
CA PRO A 295 15.45 17.57 -0.93
C PRO A 295 14.46 16.49 -0.47
N ALA A 296 13.83 16.72 0.67
CA ALA A 296 12.69 15.90 1.09
C ALA A 296 11.57 15.96 0.05
N GLY A 297 10.89 14.83 -0.18
CA GLY A 297 9.82 14.75 -1.18
C GLY A 297 10.28 14.78 -2.64
N SER A 298 11.58 14.59 -2.89
CA SER A 298 12.17 14.53 -4.25
C SER A 298 11.66 13.35 -5.10
N GLY A 299 10.99 12.36 -4.50
CA GLY A 299 10.57 11.14 -5.19
C GLY A 299 11.67 10.09 -5.36
N LEU A 300 12.83 10.30 -4.73
CA LEU A 300 13.99 9.39 -4.80
C LEU A 300 14.04 8.36 -3.66
N GLY A 301 12.96 8.18 -2.89
CA GLY A 301 12.88 7.24 -1.78
C GLY A 301 13.61 7.68 -0.52
N THR A 302 13.83 8.99 -0.34
CA THR A 302 14.68 9.56 0.71
C THR A 302 14.34 9.06 2.11
N SER A 303 13.07 9.05 2.49
CA SER A 303 12.63 8.69 3.85
C SER A 303 12.92 7.24 4.18
N SER A 304 12.48 6.32 3.34
CA SER A 304 12.65 4.87 3.54
C SER A 304 14.10 4.45 3.43
N ILE A 305 14.86 5.05 2.51
CA ILE A 305 16.30 4.75 2.37
C ILE A 305 17.08 5.34 3.54
N LEU A 306 16.72 6.52 4.05
CA LEU A 306 17.31 7.04 5.28
C LEU A 306 17.03 6.11 6.48
N ALA A 307 15.79 5.62 6.57
CA ALA A 307 15.41 4.67 7.62
C ALA A 307 16.24 3.37 7.53
N SER A 308 16.42 2.79 6.34
CA SER A 308 17.26 1.61 6.15
C SER A 308 18.73 1.89 6.43
N THR A 309 19.21 3.10 6.13
CA THR A 309 20.60 3.51 6.45
C THR A 309 20.80 3.64 7.96
N VAL A 310 19.82 4.20 8.68
CA VAL A 310 19.83 4.27 10.15
C VAL A 310 19.83 2.88 10.76
N LEU A 311 18.92 2.00 10.31
CA LEU A 311 18.82 0.62 10.79
C LEU A 311 20.11 -0.17 10.52
N GLY A 312 20.71 -0.02 9.32
CA GLY A 312 21.98 -0.63 8.98
C GLY A 312 23.13 -0.15 9.87
N ALA A 313 23.21 1.15 10.14
CA ALA A 313 24.23 1.70 11.02
C ALA A 313 24.02 1.26 12.48
N ILE A 314 22.80 1.19 12.97
CA ILE A 314 22.45 0.67 14.29
C ILE A 314 22.74 -0.83 14.38
N ASN A 315 22.44 -1.61 13.32
CA ASN A 315 22.76 -3.03 13.24
C ASN A 315 24.24 -3.30 13.52
N ASP A 316 25.11 -2.58 12.80
CA ASP A 316 26.55 -2.74 12.95
C ASP A 316 27.06 -2.20 14.31
N PHE A 317 26.49 -1.08 14.78
CA PHE A 317 26.87 -0.49 16.06
C PHE A 317 26.44 -1.34 17.26
N CYS A 318 25.31 -2.03 17.15
CA CYS A 318 24.68 -2.81 18.22
C CYS A 318 24.85 -4.34 18.07
N GLY A 319 25.59 -4.82 17.07
CA GLY A 319 25.83 -6.24 16.85
C GLY A 319 24.55 -7.08 16.71
N LEU A 320 23.51 -6.55 16.00
CA LEU A 320 22.20 -7.21 15.90
C LEU A 320 22.17 -8.36 14.90
N ALA A 321 23.18 -8.47 14.05
CA ALA A 321 23.36 -9.53 13.04
C ALA A 321 22.18 -9.63 12.04
N TRP A 322 21.57 -8.52 11.70
CA TRP A 322 20.56 -8.44 10.65
C TRP A 322 21.21 -8.51 9.26
N ASP A 323 20.64 -9.28 8.37
CA ASP A 323 21.04 -9.25 6.97
C ASP A 323 20.31 -8.10 6.21
N ARG A 324 20.59 -7.98 4.90
CA ARG A 324 19.98 -6.92 4.07
C ARG A 324 18.47 -7.04 3.96
N ASN A 325 17.93 -8.26 3.93
CA ASN A 325 16.48 -8.47 3.87
C ASN A 325 15.85 -8.14 5.22
N ASP A 326 16.50 -8.49 6.33
CA ASP A 326 16.08 -8.09 7.68
C ASP A 326 16.01 -6.56 7.78
N ILE A 327 17.04 -5.83 7.34
CA ILE A 327 17.06 -4.37 7.34
C ILE A 327 15.87 -3.80 6.51
N CYS A 328 15.60 -4.36 5.32
CA CYS A 328 14.46 -3.94 4.52
C CYS A 328 13.12 -4.24 5.20
N SER A 329 12.98 -5.39 5.83
CA SER A 329 11.77 -5.78 6.57
C SER A 329 11.55 -4.89 7.80
N TYR A 330 12.60 -4.60 8.57
CA TYR A 330 12.54 -3.64 9.68
C TYR A 330 12.24 -2.21 9.20
N THR A 331 12.70 -1.84 8.00
CA THR A 331 12.34 -0.54 7.39
C THR A 331 10.85 -0.47 7.09
N LEU A 332 10.28 -1.53 6.51
CA LEU A 332 8.83 -1.60 6.27
C LEU A 332 8.04 -1.48 7.59
N ALA A 333 8.49 -2.18 8.65
CA ALA A 333 7.89 -2.05 9.98
C ALA A 333 7.99 -0.64 10.54
N LEU A 334 9.15 -0.01 10.41
CA LEU A 334 9.38 1.36 10.84
C LEU A 334 8.40 2.33 10.19
N GLU A 335 8.17 2.20 8.88
CA GLU A 335 7.19 3.00 8.16
C GLU A 335 5.75 2.76 8.66
N GLN A 336 5.40 1.52 8.99
CA GLN A 336 4.10 1.23 9.60
C GLN A 336 3.97 1.84 11.00
N LEU A 337 5.04 1.87 11.81
CA LEU A 337 5.06 2.57 13.10
C LEU A 337 4.86 4.08 12.94
N LEU A 338 5.42 4.68 11.88
CA LEU A 338 5.27 6.09 11.54
C LEU A 338 3.95 6.41 10.81
N THR A 339 3.11 5.42 10.53
CA THR A 339 1.81 5.55 9.84
C THR A 339 1.87 5.99 8.36
N THR A 340 2.99 5.81 7.71
CA THR A 340 3.16 6.28 6.32
C THR A 340 2.57 5.34 5.28
N GLY A 341 2.35 4.07 5.63
CA GLY A 341 1.71 3.10 4.73
C GLY A 341 2.49 2.82 3.44
N GLY A 342 3.81 3.01 3.45
CA GLY A 342 4.67 2.79 2.29
C GLY A 342 4.78 1.34 1.84
N GLY A 343 5.29 1.13 0.62
CA GLY A 343 5.68 -0.17 0.12
C GLY A 343 7.15 -0.51 0.43
N TRP A 344 7.67 -1.52 -0.25
CA TRP A 344 9.04 -1.99 -0.02
C TRP A 344 10.06 -1.53 -1.09
N GLN A 345 9.64 -0.89 -2.17
CA GLN A 345 10.52 -0.56 -3.30
C GLN A 345 11.69 0.35 -2.93
N ASP A 346 11.49 1.28 -2.00
CA ASP A 346 12.43 2.33 -1.65
C ASP A 346 13.65 1.75 -0.92
N GLN A 347 13.41 1.06 0.20
CA GLN A 347 14.46 0.44 0.99
C GLN A 347 15.22 -0.64 0.20
N TYR A 348 14.50 -1.50 -0.54
CA TYR A 348 15.16 -2.47 -1.43
C TYR A 348 15.95 -1.78 -2.55
N GLY A 349 15.45 -0.63 -3.03
CA GLY A 349 16.13 0.23 -4.00
C GLY A 349 17.46 0.75 -3.50
N GLY A 350 17.54 1.20 -2.25
CA GLY A 350 18.72 1.77 -1.63
C GLY A 350 19.68 0.74 -1.04
N VAL A 351 19.17 -0.34 -0.44
CA VAL A 351 19.99 -1.38 0.22
C VAL A 351 20.71 -2.31 -0.77
N PHE A 352 20.05 -2.59 -1.91
CA PHE A 352 20.62 -3.43 -2.95
C PHE A 352 21.10 -2.58 -4.13
N PRO A 353 22.36 -2.72 -4.59
CA PRO A 353 22.93 -1.90 -5.64
C PRO A 353 22.45 -2.31 -7.04
N GLY A 354 22.75 -1.46 -8.05
CA GLY A 354 22.57 -1.74 -9.47
C GLY A 354 21.14 -1.65 -9.95
N VAL A 355 20.91 -2.16 -11.17
CA VAL A 355 19.59 -2.30 -11.79
C VAL A 355 18.98 -3.62 -11.38
N LYS A 356 17.75 -3.64 -10.91
CA LYS A 356 17.14 -4.83 -10.37
C LYS A 356 15.62 -4.88 -10.56
N LEU A 357 15.13 -6.09 -10.77
CA LEU A 357 13.72 -6.42 -10.66
C LEU A 357 13.47 -6.96 -9.24
N LEU A 358 12.53 -6.34 -8.57
CA LEU A 358 12.03 -6.72 -7.26
C LEU A 358 10.64 -7.30 -7.42
N GLN A 359 10.39 -8.50 -6.89
CA GLN A 359 9.09 -9.17 -7.00
C GLN A 359 8.69 -9.77 -5.66
N SER A 360 7.51 -9.42 -5.17
CA SER A 360 6.89 -10.07 -4.02
C SER A 360 5.68 -10.89 -4.44
N GLU A 361 5.36 -11.90 -3.66
CA GLU A 361 4.09 -12.61 -3.76
C GLU A 361 2.98 -11.85 -3.04
N ALA A 362 1.73 -12.25 -3.31
CA ALA A 362 0.57 -11.73 -2.58
C ALA A 362 0.57 -12.21 -1.13
N GLY A 363 0.14 -11.38 -0.20
CA GLY A 363 0.06 -11.71 1.23
C GLY A 363 0.71 -10.65 2.12
N PHE A 364 0.59 -10.82 3.44
CA PHE A 364 1.18 -9.90 4.41
C PHE A 364 2.70 -10.06 4.54
N GLU A 365 3.24 -11.23 4.21
CA GLU A 365 4.69 -11.45 4.15
C GLU A 365 5.26 -10.81 2.88
N GLN A 366 5.81 -9.62 3.03
CA GLN A 366 6.35 -8.84 1.94
C GLN A 366 7.88 -9.00 1.88
N ASN A 367 8.35 -10.14 1.37
CA ASN A 367 9.77 -10.47 1.19
C ASN A 367 10.13 -10.50 -0.31
N PRO A 368 10.40 -9.35 -0.94
CA PRO A 368 10.70 -9.29 -2.37
C PRO A 368 11.95 -10.08 -2.74
N LEU A 369 11.83 -10.89 -3.79
CA LEU A 369 12.98 -11.48 -4.45
C LEU A 369 13.73 -10.43 -5.26
N VAL A 370 15.03 -10.30 -5.03
CA VAL A 370 15.91 -9.39 -5.77
C VAL A 370 16.54 -10.14 -6.94
N ARG A 371 16.29 -9.66 -8.17
CA ARG A 371 16.88 -10.20 -9.39
C ARG A 371 17.62 -9.09 -10.13
N TRP A 372 18.95 -9.17 -10.18
CA TRP A 372 19.75 -8.19 -10.89
C TRP A 372 19.55 -8.27 -12.41
N LEU A 373 19.47 -7.12 -13.04
CA LEU A 373 19.32 -6.95 -14.48
C LEU A 373 20.63 -6.39 -15.06
N PRO A 374 20.87 -6.57 -16.37
CA PRO A 374 22.00 -5.93 -17.04
C PRO A 374 21.94 -4.40 -16.89
N ASP A 375 23.06 -3.80 -16.51
CA ASP A 375 23.17 -2.36 -16.23
C ASP A 375 23.91 -1.57 -17.33
N GLN A 376 24.28 -2.23 -18.42
CA GLN A 376 25.09 -1.67 -19.52
C GLN A 376 24.51 -0.38 -20.09
N LEU A 377 23.18 -0.23 -20.15
CA LEU A 377 22.51 0.98 -20.59
C LEU A 377 22.94 2.21 -19.75
N PHE A 378 23.21 2.00 -18.45
CA PHE A 378 23.53 3.07 -17.49
C PHE A 378 25.03 3.18 -17.19
N THR A 379 25.82 2.14 -17.45
CA THR A 379 27.24 2.08 -17.06
C THR A 379 28.21 2.16 -18.23
N HIS A 380 27.78 1.74 -19.44
CA HIS A 380 28.63 1.78 -20.61
C HIS A 380 28.93 3.24 -21.04
N PRO A 381 30.20 3.60 -21.36
CA PRO A 381 30.58 4.96 -21.67
C PRO A 381 29.75 5.62 -22.79
N ASP A 382 29.37 4.87 -23.82
CA ASP A 382 28.60 5.40 -24.95
C ASP A 382 27.16 5.80 -24.59
N TYR A 383 26.61 5.26 -23.51
CA TYR A 383 25.21 5.47 -23.10
C TYR A 383 25.09 6.25 -21.79
N ARG A 384 26.05 6.11 -20.88
CA ARG A 384 26.06 6.74 -19.57
C ARG A 384 25.79 8.24 -19.63
N ASP A 385 26.45 8.93 -20.54
CA ASP A 385 26.37 10.38 -20.66
C ASP A 385 25.11 10.86 -21.42
N CYS A 386 24.27 9.91 -21.89
CA CYS A 386 22.97 10.20 -22.52
C CYS A 386 21.82 10.30 -21.51
N HIS A 387 22.05 10.02 -20.23
CA HIS A 387 21.02 10.08 -19.20
C HIS A 387 21.05 11.42 -18.48
N LEU A 388 19.87 12.00 -18.28
CA LEU A 388 19.69 13.25 -17.53
C LEU A 388 18.63 13.04 -16.44
N LEU A 389 19.01 13.27 -15.20
CA LEU A 389 18.08 13.39 -14.08
C LEU A 389 17.73 14.87 -13.86
N TYR A 390 16.47 15.22 -14.14
CA TYR A 390 15.97 16.59 -13.96
C TYR A 390 15.06 16.68 -12.76
N TYR A 391 15.41 17.56 -11.81
CA TYR A 391 14.57 17.85 -10.65
C TYR A 391 13.57 18.96 -10.97
N THR A 392 12.28 18.66 -10.91
CA THR A 392 11.20 19.60 -11.27
C THR A 392 10.88 20.64 -10.20
N GLY A 393 11.41 20.48 -8.98
CA GLY A 393 11.07 21.33 -7.84
C GLY A 393 9.69 21.03 -7.23
N ILE A 394 8.99 20.01 -7.71
CA ILE A 394 7.68 19.60 -7.18
C ILE A 394 7.92 18.53 -6.11
N THR A 395 7.49 18.80 -4.89
CA THR A 395 7.46 17.81 -3.81
C THR A 395 6.17 16.99 -3.86
N ARG A 396 6.26 15.72 -3.56
CA ARG A 396 5.12 14.80 -3.45
C ARG A 396 4.61 14.71 -2.02
#